data_ead5de51b55c450e28dc1e88e0cb17bc
#
_entry.id   ead5de51b55c450e28dc1e88e0cb17bc
#
_cell.length_a   1.000
_cell.length_b   1.000
_cell.length_c   1.000
_cell.angle_alpha   90.00
_cell.angle_beta   90.00
_cell.angle_gamma   90.00
#
_symmetry.space_group_name_H-M   'P 1'
#
loop_
_entity.id
_entity.type
_entity.pdbx_description
1 polymer ?
#
loop_
_entity_poly.entity_id
_entity_poly.type
_entity_poly.pdbx_seq_one_letter_code
_entity_poly.pdbx_strand_id
1 'polypeptide(L)'
;MLELVNLSKSYGGRTVLAALSHRFEPGEFVAIMGESGVGKSTLLNLIAGLDAPDDGEVKVDGTPMSALDDDAATRLRRKRMGFIFQAFHVLPHLTLEQNVALPLLLNGSPDRVRAAQMLDAVGLAGRGADFPRQLSGGELQRVAIARALVHRPALLLADEPTGNLDPETADGILHLLRAEIKASGAGAIMVTHSHAAAAMADRTFALTRSGLKPA
;
A
#
# COMPACT_ATOMS: atom_id res chain seq x y z
N MET A 1 13.89 1.24 4.82
CA MET A 1 13.55 0.88 6.21
C MET A 1 12.57 1.90 6.76
N LEU A 2 11.57 1.47 7.51
CA LEU A 2 10.53 2.33 8.10
C LEU A 2 10.59 2.24 9.63
N GLU A 3 10.61 3.39 10.30
CA GLU A 3 10.56 3.48 11.77
C GLU A 3 9.42 4.39 12.20
N LEU A 4 8.68 3.96 13.20
CA LEU A 4 7.69 4.72 13.94
C LEU A 4 8.25 5.00 15.33
N VAL A 5 8.29 6.26 15.74
CA VAL A 5 8.87 6.67 17.04
C VAL A 5 7.82 7.44 17.83
N ASN A 6 7.27 6.83 18.88
CA ASN A 6 6.28 7.42 19.79
C ASN A 6 5.07 8.07 19.09
N LEU A 7 4.64 7.46 17.97
CA LEU A 7 3.62 8.01 17.08
C LEU A 7 2.26 8.11 17.78
N SER A 8 1.70 9.30 17.87
CA SER A 8 0.39 9.55 18.46
C SER A 8 -0.52 10.32 17.51
N LYS A 9 -1.82 10.00 17.52
CA LYS A 9 -2.83 10.67 16.70
C LYS A 9 -4.18 10.64 17.37
N SER A 10 -4.87 11.79 17.33
CA SER A 10 -6.24 11.96 17.86
C SER A 10 -7.10 12.72 16.87
N TYR A 11 -8.39 12.46 16.86
CA TYR A 11 -9.39 13.23 16.11
C TYR A 11 -10.56 13.58 17.02
N GLY A 12 -10.92 14.85 17.08
CA GLY A 12 -12.05 15.32 17.89
C GLY A 12 -11.94 14.93 19.37
N GLY A 13 -10.73 14.94 19.94
CA GLY A 13 -10.49 14.55 21.33
C GLY A 13 -10.43 13.04 21.59
N ARG A 14 -10.66 12.19 20.59
CA ARG A 14 -10.52 10.72 20.69
C ARG A 14 -9.14 10.30 20.22
N THR A 15 -8.34 9.72 21.09
CA THR A 15 -7.05 9.13 20.76
C THR A 15 -7.24 7.85 19.94
N VAL A 16 -6.59 7.81 18.78
CA VAL A 16 -6.61 6.68 17.84
C VAL A 16 -5.32 5.89 17.95
N LEU A 17 -4.17 6.58 18.01
CA LEU A 17 -2.86 5.98 18.24
C LEU A 17 -2.20 6.67 19.43
N ALA A 18 -1.54 5.91 20.29
CA ALA A 18 -0.89 6.41 21.50
C ALA A 18 0.55 5.88 21.60
N ALA A 19 1.53 6.76 21.42
CA ALA A 19 2.96 6.49 21.58
C ALA A 19 3.44 5.19 20.88
N LEU A 20 2.92 4.91 19.68
CA LEU A 20 3.24 3.71 18.92
C LEU A 20 4.67 3.79 18.40
N SER A 21 5.50 2.83 18.79
CA SER A 21 6.86 2.68 18.28
C SER A 21 7.02 1.30 17.66
N HIS A 22 7.56 1.25 16.43
CA HIS A 22 7.84 0.00 15.75
C HIS A 22 8.86 0.22 14.62
N ARG A 23 9.63 -0.82 14.31
CA ARG A 23 10.57 -0.84 13.19
C ARG A 23 10.21 -1.97 12.25
N PHE A 24 10.03 -1.62 10.96
CA PHE A 24 9.78 -2.57 9.88
C PHE A 24 11.08 -2.79 9.10
N GLU A 25 11.42 -4.04 8.87
CA GLU A 25 12.65 -4.38 8.16
C GLU A 25 12.48 -4.28 6.63
N PRO A 26 13.55 -3.99 5.88
CA PRO A 26 13.50 -3.96 4.42
C PRO A 26 13.08 -5.32 3.85
N GLY A 27 12.19 -5.31 2.85
CA GLY A 27 11.73 -6.53 2.17
C GLY A 27 10.78 -7.41 2.99
N GLU A 28 10.43 -7.01 4.22
CA GLU A 28 9.47 -7.72 5.06
C GLU A 28 8.04 -7.43 4.61
N PHE A 29 7.22 -8.47 4.50
CA PHE A 29 5.78 -8.32 4.30
C PHE A 29 5.06 -8.48 5.65
N VAL A 30 4.48 -7.40 6.15
CA VAL A 30 3.79 -7.34 7.45
C VAL A 30 2.30 -7.16 7.26
N ALA A 31 1.50 -7.95 7.98
CA ALA A 31 0.07 -7.72 8.13
C ALA A 31 -0.23 -7.06 9.50
N ILE A 32 -1.07 -6.04 9.48
CA ILE A 32 -1.59 -5.38 10.68
C ILE A 32 -3.08 -5.61 10.75
N MET A 33 -3.49 -6.39 11.73
CA MET A 33 -4.87 -6.72 12.02
C MET A 33 -5.45 -5.80 13.09
N GLY A 34 -6.77 -5.74 13.16
CA GLY A 34 -7.48 -5.02 14.22
C GLY A 34 -8.94 -4.76 13.85
N GLU A 35 -9.73 -4.42 14.86
CA GLU A 35 -11.14 -4.09 14.67
C GLU A 35 -11.35 -2.89 13.74
N SER A 36 -12.55 -2.77 13.20
CA SER A 36 -12.92 -1.57 12.42
C SER A 36 -12.84 -0.33 13.31
N GLY A 37 -12.24 0.74 12.78
CA GLY A 37 -12.09 2.01 13.50
C GLY A 37 -10.98 2.05 14.56
N VAL A 38 -10.11 1.01 14.67
CA VAL A 38 -8.99 1.00 15.62
C VAL A 38 -7.82 1.91 15.20
N GLY A 39 -7.83 2.40 13.93
CA GLY A 39 -6.79 3.31 13.43
C GLY A 39 -5.86 2.72 12.36
N LYS A 40 -6.21 1.59 11.75
CA LYS A 40 -5.38 0.94 10.71
C LYS A 40 -5.09 1.86 9.52
N SER A 41 -6.13 2.42 8.90
CA SER A 41 -5.97 3.36 7.77
C SER A 41 -5.32 4.68 8.21
N THR A 42 -5.57 5.13 9.44
CA THR A 42 -4.85 6.27 10.04
C THR A 42 -3.35 5.99 10.09
N LEU A 43 -2.96 4.81 10.57
CA LEU A 43 -1.55 4.42 10.62
C LEU A 43 -0.91 4.43 9.23
N LEU A 44 -1.59 3.87 8.20
CA LEU A 44 -1.09 3.92 6.81
C LEU A 44 -0.97 5.36 6.30
N ASN A 45 -1.94 6.23 6.60
CA ASN A 45 -1.89 7.64 6.18
C ASN A 45 -0.73 8.40 6.84
N LEU A 46 -0.45 8.14 8.13
CA LEU A 46 0.70 8.73 8.82
C LEU A 46 2.03 8.22 8.24
N ILE A 47 2.14 6.90 7.96
CA ILE A 47 3.33 6.32 7.32
C ILE A 47 3.55 6.94 5.94
N ALA A 48 2.48 7.19 5.21
CA ALA A 48 2.53 7.81 3.89
C ALA A 48 2.81 9.31 3.93
N GLY A 49 2.73 9.96 5.10
CA GLY A 49 2.77 11.42 5.22
C GLY A 49 1.59 12.10 4.50
N LEU A 50 0.43 11.41 4.42
CA LEU A 50 -0.85 11.96 3.96
C LEU A 50 -1.60 12.65 5.09
N ASP A 51 -1.23 12.35 6.33
CA ASP A 51 -1.67 13.02 7.55
C ASP A 51 -0.44 13.22 8.46
N ALA A 52 -0.50 14.23 9.33
CA ALA A 52 0.57 14.51 10.28
C ALA A 52 0.26 13.89 11.65
N PRO A 53 1.22 13.29 12.36
CA PRO A 53 1.03 12.88 13.74
C PRO A 53 0.86 14.11 14.64
N ASP A 54 0.16 13.94 15.76
CA ASP A 54 0.06 14.96 16.81
C ASP A 54 1.33 14.99 17.67
N ASP A 55 1.98 13.80 17.81
CA ASP A 55 3.28 13.66 18.50
C ASP A 55 4.02 12.45 17.92
N GLY A 56 5.35 12.44 18.08
CA GLY A 56 6.21 11.41 17.54
C GLY A 56 6.58 11.60 16.09
N GLU A 57 7.14 10.56 15.45
CA GLU A 57 7.76 10.70 14.15
C GLU A 57 7.66 9.44 13.30
N VAL A 58 7.51 9.61 11.99
CA VAL A 58 7.69 8.56 10.98
C VAL A 58 8.99 8.82 10.23
N LYS A 59 9.88 7.81 10.18
CA LYS A 59 11.15 7.89 9.42
C LYS A 59 11.14 6.87 8.29
N VAL A 60 11.40 7.34 7.08
CA VAL A 60 11.57 6.51 5.89
C VAL A 60 13.03 6.59 5.44
N ASP A 61 13.70 5.45 5.43
CA ASP A 61 15.14 5.36 5.16
C ASP A 61 15.99 6.33 6.01
N GLY A 62 15.61 6.48 7.28
CA GLY A 62 16.27 7.39 8.23
C GLY A 62 15.87 8.86 8.11
N THR A 63 15.09 9.23 7.08
CA THR A 63 14.62 10.61 6.88
C THR A 63 13.28 10.82 7.60
N PRO A 64 13.20 11.76 8.55
CA PRO A 64 11.93 12.12 9.19
C PRO A 64 10.97 12.72 8.18
N MET A 65 9.72 12.23 8.14
CA MET A 65 8.67 12.76 7.26
C MET A 65 8.31 14.20 7.63
N SER A 66 8.39 14.55 8.92
CA SER A 66 8.12 15.89 9.45
C SER A 66 9.15 16.95 9.01
N ALA A 67 10.36 16.52 8.62
CA ALA A 67 11.42 17.43 8.13
C ALA A 67 11.27 17.78 6.63
N LEU A 68 10.32 17.15 5.93
CA LEU A 68 10.09 17.35 4.50
C LEU A 68 9.00 18.42 4.29
N ASP A 69 9.23 19.32 3.33
CA ASP A 69 8.16 20.14 2.78
C ASP A 69 7.21 19.28 1.90
N ASP A 70 6.07 19.84 1.51
CA ASP A 70 5.06 19.13 0.72
C ASP A 70 5.60 18.59 -0.59
N ASP A 71 6.49 19.30 -1.25
CA ASP A 71 7.11 18.88 -2.50
C ASP A 71 8.08 17.73 -2.29
N ALA A 72 8.91 17.77 -1.25
CA ALA A 72 9.84 16.70 -0.91
C ALA A 72 9.09 15.45 -0.45
N ALA A 73 8.07 15.58 0.40
CA ALA A 73 7.20 14.49 0.82
C ALA A 73 6.48 13.85 -0.37
N THR A 74 5.95 14.66 -1.31
CA THR A 74 5.33 14.18 -2.54
C THR A 74 6.32 13.45 -3.44
N ARG A 75 7.54 13.95 -3.60
CA ARG A 75 8.61 13.25 -4.35
C ARG A 75 8.99 11.93 -3.69
N LEU A 76 9.07 11.87 -2.35
CA LEU A 76 9.36 10.65 -1.63
C LEU A 76 8.25 9.61 -1.83
N ARG A 77 6.98 9.97 -1.61
CA ARG A 77 5.82 9.09 -1.87
C ARG A 77 5.86 8.52 -3.28
N ARG A 78 5.97 9.40 -4.27
CA ARG A 78 5.94 9.06 -5.70
C ARG A 78 7.07 8.09 -6.11
N LYS A 79 8.26 8.23 -5.52
CA LYS A 79 9.43 7.42 -5.87
C LYS A 79 9.57 6.15 -5.06
N ARG A 80 9.17 6.18 -3.78
CA ARG A 80 9.51 5.15 -2.81
C ARG A 80 8.33 4.33 -2.35
N MET A 81 7.09 4.80 -2.56
CA MET A 81 5.90 4.15 -2.05
C MET A 81 4.95 3.73 -3.16
N GLY A 82 4.36 2.54 -3.01
CA GLY A 82 3.23 2.06 -3.78
C GLY A 82 1.99 1.99 -2.89
N PHE A 83 0.80 2.22 -3.46
CA PHE A 83 -0.45 2.21 -2.72
C PHE A 83 -1.47 1.30 -3.37
N ILE A 84 -2.08 0.44 -2.57
CA ILE A 84 -3.25 -0.37 -2.92
C ILE A 84 -4.36 -0.01 -1.95
N PHE A 85 -5.51 0.39 -2.47
CA PHE A 85 -6.68 0.77 -1.69
C PHE A 85 -7.82 -0.22 -1.89
N GLN A 86 -8.71 -0.34 -0.92
CA GLN A 86 -9.91 -1.16 -1.02
C GLN A 86 -10.81 -0.74 -2.20
N ALA A 87 -10.91 0.55 -2.51
CA ALA A 87 -11.73 1.10 -3.60
C ALA A 87 -11.01 1.15 -4.97
N PHE A 88 -9.92 0.41 -5.15
CA PHE A 88 -9.10 0.32 -6.39
C PHE A 88 -8.49 1.65 -6.86
N HIS A 89 -9.24 2.74 -6.87
CA HIS A 89 -8.87 4.09 -7.34
C HIS A 89 -8.26 4.07 -8.76
N VAL A 90 -8.75 3.18 -9.62
CA VAL A 90 -8.36 3.14 -11.04
C VAL A 90 -9.06 4.30 -11.77
N LEU A 91 -8.32 5.05 -12.58
CA LEU A 91 -8.83 6.24 -13.26
C LEU A 91 -9.67 5.81 -14.47
N PRO A 92 -10.99 6.13 -14.50
CA PRO A 92 -11.93 5.56 -15.47
C PRO A 92 -11.73 6.06 -16.91
N HIS A 93 -11.07 7.20 -17.08
CA HIS A 93 -10.83 7.84 -18.39
C HIS A 93 -9.48 7.46 -19.00
N LEU A 94 -8.66 6.71 -18.29
CA LEU A 94 -7.39 6.17 -18.78
C LEU A 94 -7.54 4.70 -19.14
N THR A 95 -6.80 4.25 -20.15
CA THR A 95 -6.68 2.82 -20.45
C THR A 95 -5.95 2.09 -19.31
N LEU A 96 -5.94 0.75 -19.32
CA LEU A 96 -5.24 -0.02 -18.28
C LEU A 96 -3.73 0.25 -18.34
N GLU A 97 -3.14 0.29 -19.54
CA GLU A 97 -1.73 0.63 -19.71
C GLU A 97 -1.42 2.03 -19.16
N GLN A 98 -2.26 3.02 -19.46
CA GLN A 98 -2.09 4.38 -18.95
C GLN A 98 -2.21 4.46 -17.42
N ASN A 99 -3.17 3.73 -16.83
CA ASN A 99 -3.31 3.63 -15.37
C ASN A 99 -2.05 3.06 -14.72
N VAL A 100 -1.52 1.96 -15.27
CA VAL A 100 -0.31 1.31 -14.76
C VAL A 100 0.93 2.18 -15.00
N ALA A 101 1.05 2.85 -16.15
CA ALA A 101 2.18 3.71 -16.48
C ALA A 101 2.22 5.03 -15.69
N LEU A 102 1.12 5.43 -15.05
CA LEU A 102 0.99 6.74 -14.40
C LEU A 102 2.12 7.05 -13.39
N PRO A 103 2.52 6.15 -12.48
CA PRO A 103 3.63 6.41 -11.57
C PRO A 103 4.96 6.65 -12.29
N LEU A 104 5.22 5.95 -13.39
CA LEU A 104 6.42 6.15 -14.20
C LEU A 104 6.41 7.51 -14.88
N LEU A 105 5.27 7.92 -15.43
CA LEU A 105 5.09 9.24 -16.03
C LEU A 105 5.32 10.35 -15.01
N LEU A 106 4.71 10.25 -13.83
CA LEU A 106 4.86 11.23 -12.75
C LEU A 106 6.30 11.30 -12.22
N ASN A 107 7.07 10.23 -12.32
CA ASN A 107 8.49 10.19 -11.97
C ASN A 107 9.42 10.70 -13.09
N GLY A 108 8.88 11.13 -14.22
CA GLY A 108 9.67 11.59 -15.37
C GLY A 108 10.43 10.47 -16.10
N SER A 109 10.02 9.22 -15.92
CA SER A 109 10.64 8.03 -16.52
C SER A 109 9.58 7.16 -17.19
N PRO A 110 8.86 7.68 -18.23
CA PRO A 110 7.80 6.93 -18.89
C PRO A 110 8.36 5.67 -19.56
N ASP A 111 7.75 4.52 -19.25
CA ASP A 111 8.14 3.23 -19.79
C ASP A 111 6.89 2.38 -20.07
N ARG A 112 6.43 2.38 -21.32
CA ARG A 112 5.25 1.62 -21.76
C ARG A 112 5.52 0.11 -21.77
N VAL A 113 6.76 -0.29 -22.08
CA VAL A 113 7.15 -1.71 -22.08
C VAL A 113 7.02 -2.27 -20.66
N ARG A 114 7.52 -1.52 -19.68
CA ARG A 114 7.38 -1.91 -18.27
C ARG A 114 5.92 -1.96 -17.82
N ALA A 115 5.09 -1.01 -18.24
CA ALA A 115 3.66 -1.02 -17.92
C ALA A 115 2.95 -2.25 -18.53
N ALA A 116 3.25 -2.60 -19.77
CA ALA A 116 2.70 -3.81 -20.41
C ALA A 116 3.19 -5.09 -19.70
N GLN A 117 4.47 -5.21 -19.36
CA GLN A 117 5.01 -6.33 -18.58
C GLN A 117 4.32 -6.49 -17.23
N MET A 118 3.99 -5.38 -16.56
CA MET A 118 3.27 -5.45 -15.28
C MET A 118 1.81 -5.90 -15.46
N LEU A 119 1.14 -5.50 -16.56
CA LEU A 119 -0.18 -6.04 -16.89
C LEU A 119 -0.12 -7.55 -17.16
N ASP A 120 0.91 -8.01 -17.86
CA ASP A 120 1.12 -9.44 -18.13
C ASP A 120 1.34 -10.21 -16.82
N ALA A 121 2.19 -9.68 -15.92
CA ALA A 121 2.49 -10.29 -14.62
C ALA A 121 1.24 -10.47 -13.73
N VAL A 122 0.28 -9.53 -13.83
CA VAL A 122 -0.99 -9.63 -13.09
C VAL A 122 -2.09 -10.37 -13.86
N GLY A 123 -1.76 -11.03 -14.98
CA GLY A 123 -2.69 -11.85 -15.76
C GLY A 123 -3.65 -11.06 -16.65
N LEU A 124 -3.25 -9.85 -17.08
CA LEU A 124 -4.00 -8.97 -17.99
C LEU A 124 -3.24 -8.73 -19.32
N ALA A 125 -2.51 -9.76 -19.80
CA ALA A 125 -1.78 -9.72 -21.05
C ALA A 125 -2.68 -9.29 -22.23
N GLY A 126 -2.17 -8.39 -23.07
CA GLY A 126 -2.89 -7.92 -24.28
C GLY A 126 -4.07 -6.98 -24.01
N ARG A 127 -4.42 -6.69 -22.75
CA ARG A 127 -5.58 -5.85 -22.40
C ARG A 127 -5.22 -4.38 -22.13
N GLY A 128 -4.02 -3.96 -22.45
CA GLY A 128 -3.54 -2.59 -22.16
C GLY A 128 -4.40 -1.46 -22.74
N ALA A 129 -5.09 -1.69 -23.87
CA ALA A 129 -5.97 -0.73 -24.52
C ALA A 129 -7.40 -0.68 -23.93
N ASP A 130 -7.77 -1.64 -23.09
CA ASP A 130 -9.08 -1.68 -22.43
C ASP A 130 -9.25 -0.53 -21.44
N PHE A 131 -10.50 -0.21 -21.11
CA PHE A 131 -10.86 0.77 -20.10
C PHE A 131 -11.38 0.08 -18.81
N PRO A 132 -11.23 0.72 -17.64
CA PRO A 132 -11.67 0.15 -16.36
C PRO A 132 -13.12 -0.32 -16.31
N ARG A 133 -14.03 0.33 -17.03
CA ARG A 133 -15.45 -0.04 -17.12
C ARG A 133 -15.72 -1.44 -17.72
N GLN A 134 -14.72 -2.03 -18.36
CA GLN A 134 -14.81 -3.35 -19.02
C GLN A 134 -14.34 -4.49 -18.08
N LEU A 135 -13.89 -4.14 -16.85
CA LEU A 135 -13.25 -5.06 -15.92
C LEU A 135 -14.18 -5.43 -14.76
N SER A 136 -14.03 -6.67 -14.28
CA SER A 136 -14.55 -7.12 -12.99
C SER A 136 -13.79 -6.46 -11.83
N GLY A 137 -14.33 -6.55 -10.60
CA GLY A 137 -13.67 -6.03 -9.41
C GLY A 137 -12.28 -6.65 -9.18
N GLY A 138 -12.15 -7.96 -9.39
CA GLY A 138 -10.85 -8.63 -9.26
C GLY A 138 -9.83 -8.18 -10.32
N GLU A 139 -10.27 -7.93 -11.55
CA GLU A 139 -9.40 -7.39 -12.61
C GLU A 139 -8.99 -5.93 -12.31
N LEU A 140 -9.91 -5.10 -11.78
CA LEU A 140 -9.57 -3.75 -11.32
C LEU A 140 -8.52 -3.76 -10.21
N GLN A 141 -8.63 -4.72 -9.28
CA GLN A 141 -7.63 -4.89 -8.23
C GLN A 141 -6.26 -5.31 -8.80
N ARG A 142 -6.23 -6.18 -9.81
CA ARG A 142 -4.98 -6.55 -10.52
C ARG A 142 -4.32 -5.32 -11.16
N VAL A 143 -5.11 -4.43 -11.78
CA VAL A 143 -4.61 -3.15 -12.32
C VAL A 143 -4.04 -2.26 -11.21
N ALA A 144 -4.72 -2.16 -10.06
CA ALA A 144 -4.25 -1.39 -8.91
C ALA A 144 -2.92 -1.93 -8.36
N ILE A 145 -2.76 -3.26 -8.28
CA ILE A 145 -1.50 -3.91 -7.88
C ILE A 145 -0.39 -3.60 -8.90
N ALA A 146 -0.65 -3.78 -10.19
CA ALA A 146 0.32 -3.47 -11.25
C ALA A 146 0.79 -2.02 -11.18
N ARG A 147 -0.15 -1.07 -11.02
CA ARG A 147 0.15 0.35 -10.85
C ARG A 147 0.99 0.63 -9.61
N ALA A 148 0.68 -0.01 -8.49
CA ALA A 148 1.39 0.21 -7.24
C ALA A 148 2.86 -0.26 -7.29
N LEU A 149 3.17 -1.26 -8.13
CA LEU A 149 4.49 -1.91 -8.19
C LEU A 149 5.33 -1.54 -9.43
N VAL A 150 4.73 -0.93 -10.46
CA VAL A 150 5.40 -0.67 -11.76
C VAL A 150 6.70 0.14 -11.62
N HIS A 151 6.75 1.09 -10.71
CA HIS A 151 7.90 1.97 -10.48
C HIS A 151 8.90 1.41 -9.45
N ARG A 152 8.74 0.14 -9.05
CA ARG A 152 9.58 -0.57 -8.08
C ARG A 152 9.73 0.18 -6.76
N PRO A 153 8.64 0.43 -6.03
CA PRO A 153 8.69 1.10 -4.75
C PRO A 153 9.52 0.29 -3.74
N ALA A 154 10.11 0.99 -2.77
CA ALA A 154 10.76 0.32 -1.64
C ALA A 154 9.76 -0.15 -0.59
N LEU A 155 8.59 0.51 -0.51
CA LEU A 155 7.53 0.23 0.45
C LEU A 155 6.18 0.19 -0.25
N LEU A 156 5.43 -0.88 -0.05
CA LEU A 156 4.05 -1.02 -0.47
C LEU A 156 3.12 -0.86 0.74
N LEU A 157 2.12 0.01 0.62
CA LEU A 157 1.07 0.21 1.61
C LEU A 157 -0.25 -0.29 1.03
N ALA A 158 -0.89 -1.26 1.69
CA ALA A 158 -2.14 -1.85 1.23
C ALA A 158 -3.23 -1.73 2.31
N ASP A 159 -4.31 -1.04 1.98
CA ASP A 159 -5.47 -0.86 2.85
C ASP A 159 -6.60 -1.77 2.37
N GLU A 160 -6.88 -2.85 3.12
CA GLU A 160 -7.92 -3.85 2.84
C GLU A 160 -7.95 -4.29 1.35
N PRO A 161 -6.82 -4.79 0.79
CA PRO A 161 -6.67 -4.97 -0.67
C PRO A 161 -7.65 -5.96 -1.29
N THR A 162 -8.38 -6.74 -0.50
CA THR A 162 -9.37 -7.72 -0.95
C THR A 162 -10.76 -7.51 -0.34
N GLY A 163 -10.97 -6.42 0.39
CA GLY A 163 -12.20 -6.21 1.16
C GLY A 163 -13.50 -6.09 0.33
N ASN A 164 -13.38 -5.79 -0.97
CA ASN A 164 -14.51 -5.66 -1.91
C ASN A 164 -14.64 -6.84 -2.88
N LEU A 165 -13.94 -7.95 -2.63
CA LEU A 165 -13.90 -9.10 -3.52
C LEU A 165 -14.58 -10.31 -2.87
N ASP A 166 -15.13 -11.20 -3.70
CA ASP A 166 -15.57 -12.51 -3.24
C ASP A 166 -14.38 -13.37 -2.77
N PRO A 167 -14.62 -14.40 -1.93
CA PRO A 167 -13.54 -15.16 -1.31
C PRO A 167 -12.57 -15.85 -2.30
N GLU A 168 -13.07 -16.36 -3.43
CA GLU A 168 -12.26 -17.06 -4.42
C GLU A 168 -11.34 -16.07 -5.17
N THR A 169 -11.89 -14.96 -5.61
CA THR A 169 -11.13 -13.86 -6.24
C THR A 169 -10.12 -13.28 -5.25
N ALA A 170 -10.50 -13.09 -3.97
CA ALA A 170 -9.62 -12.58 -2.93
C ALA A 170 -8.39 -13.45 -2.73
N ASP A 171 -8.54 -14.78 -2.67
CA ASP A 171 -7.43 -15.71 -2.52
C ASP A 171 -6.42 -15.58 -3.68
N GLY A 172 -6.92 -15.60 -4.92
CA GLY A 172 -6.06 -15.41 -6.09
C GLY A 172 -5.31 -14.08 -6.11
N ILE A 173 -5.96 -12.99 -5.65
CA ILE A 173 -5.34 -11.67 -5.53
C ILE A 173 -4.26 -11.64 -4.44
N LEU A 174 -4.49 -12.29 -3.30
CA LEU A 174 -3.51 -12.36 -2.20
C LEU A 174 -2.25 -13.13 -2.61
N HIS A 175 -2.42 -14.26 -3.29
CA HIS A 175 -1.28 -15.02 -3.84
C HIS A 175 -0.49 -14.21 -4.86
N LEU A 176 -1.16 -13.51 -5.78
CA LEU A 176 -0.53 -12.62 -6.74
C LEU A 176 0.24 -11.51 -6.03
N LEU A 177 -0.40 -10.83 -5.06
CA LEU A 177 0.21 -9.74 -4.31
C LEU A 177 1.49 -10.20 -3.60
N ARG A 178 1.43 -11.35 -2.90
CA ARG A 178 2.60 -11.94 -2.24
C ARG A 178 3.73 -12.23 -3.24
N ALA A 179 3.40 -12.84 -4.38
CA ALA A 179 4.39 -13.16 -5.42
C ALA A 179 5.07 -11.90 -5.96
N GLU A 180 4.31 -10.85 -6.27
CA GLU A 180 4.84 -9.59 -6.79
C GLU A 180 5.67 -8.82 -5.74
N ILE A 181 5.27 -8.82 -4.46
CA ILE A 181 6.08 -8.25 -3.36
C ILE A 181 7.45 -8.96 -3.30
N LYS A 182 7.45 -10.29 -3.30
CA LYS A 182 8.70 -11.07 -3.23
C LYS A 182 9.57 -10.86 -4.47
N ALA A 183 8.98 -10.82 -5.66
CA ALA A 183 9.70 -10.58 -6.92
C ALA A 183 10.30 -9.16 -6.99
N SER A 184 9.62 -8.15 -6.44
CA SER A 184 10.10 -6.77 -6.44
C SER A 184 11.15 -6.48 -5.35
N GLY A 185 11.19 -7.29 -4.28
CA GLY A 185 12.01 -7.04 -3.09
C GLY A 185 11.51 -5.87 -2.23
N ALA A 186 10.29 -5.38 -2.47
CA ALA A 186 9.68 -4.31 -1.68
C ALA A 186 9.36 -4.80 -0.26
N GLY A 187 9.49 -3.93 0.74
CA GLY A 187 8.79 -4.10 2.01
C GLY A 187 7.29 -3.82 1.81
N ALA A 188 6.44 -4.50 2.56
CA ALA A 188 5.00 -4.28 2.45
C ALA A 188 4.31 -4.23 3.82
N ILE A 189 3.37 -3.29 3.96
CA ILE A 189 2.48 -3.21 5.11
C ILE A 189 1.05 -3.30 4.60
N MET A 190 0.36 -4.36 4.98
CA MET A 190 -1.04 -4.57 4.66
C MET A 190 -1.86 -4.45 5.94
N VAL A 191 -2.86 -3.58 5.93
CA VAL A 191 -3.86 -3.57 6.99
C VAL A 191 -5.08 -4.34 6.53
N THR A 192 -5.60 -5.20 7.40
CA THR A 192 -6.74 -6.06 7.08
C THR A 192 -7.46 -6.54 8.32
N HIS A 193 -8.73 -6.94 8.15
CA HIS A 193 -9.48 -7.70 9.14
C HIS A 193 -9.59 -9.19 8.77
N SER A 194 -9.10 -9.58 7.57
CA SER A 194 -9.13 -10.96 7.08
C SER A 194 -7.94 -11.77 7.60
N HIS A 195 -8.23 -12.87 8.31
CA HIS A 195 -7.20 -13.81 8.74
C HIS A 195 -6.51 -14.50 7.56
N ALA A 196 -7.24 -14.78 6.47
CA ALA A 196 -6.67 -15.37 5.25
C ALA A 196 -5.65 -14.39 4.61
N ALA A 197 -5.98 -13.10 4.54
CA ALA A 197 -5.04 -12.09 4.05
C ALA A 197 -3.82 -11.96 4.97
N ALA A 198 -4.01 -11.93 6.28
CA ALA A 198 -2.91 -11.84 7.25
C ALA A 198 -1.95 -13.03 7.18
N ALA A 199 -2.46 -14.24 6.91
CA ALA A 199 -1.64 -15.46 6.75
C ALA A 199 -0.67 -15.40 5.54
N MET A 200 -0.87 -14.47 4.60
CA MET A 200 0.05 -14.26 3.48
C MET A 200 1.30 -13.47 3.85
N ALA A 201 1.29 -12.78 5.00
CA ALA A 201 2.42 -11.97 5.46
C ALA A 201 3.52 -12.83 6.12
N ASP A 202 4.73 -12.29 6.20
CA ASP A 202 5.85 -12.91 6.92
C ASP A 202 5.66 -12.77 8.44
N ARG A 203 5.04 -11.66 8.87
CA ARG A 203 4.69 -11.39 10.27
C ARG A 203 3.33 -10.72 10.37
N THR A 204 2.62 -11.02 11.45
CA THR A 204 1.30 -10.43 11.73
C THR A 204 1.33 -9.73 13.08
N PHE A 205 0.75 -8.52 13.12
CA PHE A 205 0.56 -7.75 14.34
C PHE A 205 -0.91 -7.39 14.52
N ALA A 206 -1.34 -7.32 15.77
CA ALA A 206 -2.62 -6.72 16.14
C ALA A 206 -2.39 -5.26 16.52
N LEU A 207 -3.09 -4.35 15.85
CA LEU A 207 -3.14 -2.94 16.26
C LEU A 207 -4.13 -2.80 17.41
N THR A 208 -3.63 -2.33 18.52
CA THR A 208 -4.41 -2.05 19.74
C THR A 208 -4.20 -0.60 20.15
N ARG A 209 -4.99 -0.11 21.11
CA ARG A 209 -4.77 1.24 21.68
C ARG A 209 -3.39 1.39 22.34
N SER A 210 -2.78 0.30 22.76
CA SER A 210 -1.44 0.27 23.39
C SER A 210 -0.30 -0.01 22.40
N GLY A 211 -0.54 0.01 21.08
CA GLY A 211 0.44 -0.20 20.03
C GLY A 211 0.26 -1.50 19.24
N LEU A 212 1.30 -1.87 18.50
CA LEU A 212 1.38 -3.12 17.73
C LEU A 212 1.85 -4.26 18.65
N LYS A 213 1.11 -5.36 18.66
CA LYS A 213 1.46 -6.59 19.38
C LYS A 213 1.55 -7.74 18.38
N PRO A 214 2.52 -8.66 18.50
CA PRO A 214 2.52 -9.88 17.69
C PRO A 214 1.17 -10.61 17.82
N ALA A 215 0.62 -11.08 16.70
CA ALA A 215 -0.67 -11.77 16.62
C ALA A 215 -0.46 -13.26 16.31
#